data_1cfac1d5bbccb2ebef118af12c4e3ed0
#
_entry.id   1cfac1d5bbccb2ebef118af12c4e3ed0
#
_cell.length_a   1.000
_cell.length_b   1.000
_cell.length_c   1.000
_cell.angle_alpha   90.00
_cell.angle_beta   90.00
_cell.angle_gamma   90.00
#
_symmetry.space_group_name_H-M   'P 1'
#
loop_
_entity.id
_entity.type
_entity.pdbx_description
1 polymer ?
#
loop_
_entity_poly.entity_id
_entity_poly.type
_entity_poly.pdbx_seq_one_letter_code
_entity_poly.pdbx_strand_id
1 'polypeptide(L)'
;CLVGSEMCIRDRKLKAPLFGTQASFAVLDPEYTLTVSKNQVFSGAFDTLSHAMETYFGSSDKDNVSDDLAIAVMRNTVVNMRRLLADINDIEARSNLMWNSAMAENGILKCGRLTDFQAHQIEHQLGAYTDCNHGEGLAVIQPVYYRHILNDTQEKFTRFANVVFGESNAEAGLTALEGFIRECGLPTKLSQLKTTVPITKELLKEVADSTNIIKTNPRALDSTE
;
A
#
# COMPACT_ATOMS: atom_id res chain seq x y z
N CYS A 1 14.92 1.50 -5.24
CA CYS A 1 14.47 0.19 -4.83
C CYS A 1 14.09 -0.63 -6.05
N LEU A 2 14.66 -1.81 -6.21
CA LEU A 2 14.55 -2.61 -7.45
C LEU A 2 13.94 -3.99 -7.18
N VAL A 3 12.86 -4.02 -6.44
CA VAL A 3 12.04 -5.23 -6.36
C VAL A 3 10.68 -4.88 -6.96
N GLY A 4 10.48 -5.30 -8.21
CA GLY A 4 9.33 -4.92 -9.00
C GLY A 4 9.57 -3.57 -9.68
N SER A 5 10.24 -3.57 -10.84
CA SER A 5 10.41 -2.34 -11.61
C SER A 5 9.09 -1.95 -12.24
N GLU A 6 8.59 -0.78 -11.91
CA GLU A 6 7.45 -0.15 -12.57
C GLU A 6 7.95 0.92 -13.54
N MET A 7 7.32 1.01 -14.69
CA MET A 7 7.60 2.04 -15.68
C MET A 7 6.42 3.00 -15.78
N CYS A 8 6.69 4.29 -15.51
CA CYS A 8 5.73 5.35 -15.76
C CYS A 8 6.03 5.99 -17.14
N ILE A 9 5.12 5.85 -18.07
CA ILE A 9 5.18 6.48 -19.39
C ILE A 9 4.26 7.69 -19.36
N ARG A 10 4.80 8.84 -18.91
CA ARG A 10 4.03 10.06 -18.61
C ARG A 10 3.26 10.60 -19.82
N ASP A 11 3.84 10.58 -21.02
CA ASP A 11 3.21 11.05 -22.25
C ASP A 11 2.02 10.19 -22.68
N ARG A 12 1.99 8.93 -22.27
CA ARG A 12 0.91 7.97 -22.54
C ARG A 12 -0.04 7.74 -21.38
N LYS A 13 0.19 8.40 -20.23
CA LYS A 13 -0.59 8.19 -19.01
C LYS A 13 -0.67 6.72 -18.61
N LEU A 14 0.45 6.04 -18.63
CA LEU A 14 0.57 4.61 -18.36
C LEU A 14 1.61 4.35 -17.28
N LYS A 15 1.23 3.54 -16.28
CA LYS A 15 2.13 2.92 -15.32
C LYS A 15 1.92 1.40 -15.36
N ALA A 16 2.98 0.65 -15.52
CA ALA A 16 2.88 -0.80 -15.64
C ALA A 16 4.07 -1.50 -14.98
N PRO A 17 3.87 -2.69 -14.37
CA PRO A 17 4.95 -3.49 -13.82
C PRO A 17 5.83 -4.07 -14.93
N LEU A 18 7.13 -4.17 -14.67
CA LEU A 18 8.08 -4.85 -15.54
C LEU A 18 8.40 -6.25 -14.99
N PHE A 19 8.03 -7.27 -15.73
CA PHE A 19 8.31 -8.65 -15.38
C PHE A 19 9.71 -9.09 -15.85
N GLY A 20 10.32 -10.03 -15.10
CA GLY A 20 11.63 -10.60 -15.48
C GLY A 20 12.83 -9.71 -15.16
N THR A 21 12.66 -8.68 -14.34
CA THR A 21 13.72 -7.72 -13.96
C THR A 21 14.26 -7.93 -12.54
N GLN A 22 13.99 -9.08 -11.93
CA GLN A 22 14.45 -9.40 -10.58
C GLN A 22 15.96 -9.51 -10.52
N ALA A 23 16.55 -8.97 -9.44
CA ALA A 23 17.97 -9.15 -9.18
C ALA A 23 18.29 -10.61 -8.79
N SER A 24 19.44 -11.11 -9.22
CA SER A 24 19.93 -12.46 -8.81
C SER A 24 20.26 -12.51 -7.32
N PHE A 25 20.73 -11.42 -6.74
CA PHE A 25 20.88 -11.21 -5.30
C PHE A 25 20.76 -9.71 -5.00
N ALA A 26 20.40 -9.37 -3.76
CA ALA A 26 20.30 -8.01 -3.29
C ALA A 26 20.98 -7.85 -1.92
N VAL A 27 21.70 -6.74 -1.73
CA VAL A 27 22.25 -6.34 -0.42
C VAL A 27 21.33 -5.28 0.17
N LEU A 28 20.83 -5.55 1.37
CA LEU A 28 19.93 -4.67 2.10
C LEU A 28 20.73 -3.92 3.19
N ASP A 29 21.21 -2.74 2.84
CA ASP A 29 21.97 -1.89 3.77
C ASP A 29 21.12 -0.68 4.17
N PRO A 30 20.62 -0.62 5.42
CA PRO A 30 19.74 0.44 5.88
C PRO A 30 20.44 1.80 5.98
N GLU A 31 21.76 1.86 6.06
CA GLU A 31 22.50 3.12 6.16
C GLU A 31 22.27 4.02 4.93
N TYR A 32 22.11 3.43 3.74
CA TYR A 32 21.76 4.18 2.53
C TYR A 32 20.40 4.87 2.60
N THR A 33 19.54 4.48 3.52
CA THR A 33 18.23 5.14 3.71
C THR A 33 18.30 6.41 4.55
N LEU A 34 19.39 6.65 5.30
CA LEU A 34 19.52 7.78 6.23
C LEU A 34 19.42 9.14 5.55
N THR A 35 19.79 9.23 4.27
CA THR A 35 19.72 10.48 3.49
C THR A 35 18.36 10.68 2.80
N VAL A 36 17.45 9.69 2.87
CA VAL A 36 16.12 9.78 2.29
C VAL A 36 15.25 10.73 3.13
N SER A 37 14.54 11.64 2.48
CA SER A 37 13.68 12.61 3.17
C SER A 37 12.61 11.93 4.01
N LYS A 38 12.23 12.55 5.13
CA LYS A 38 11.18 12.01 6.03
C LYS A 38 9.91 11.63 5.27
N ASN A 39 9.43 12.52 4.39
CA ASN A 39 8.24 12.27 3.60
C ASN A 39 8.35 10.99 2.75
N GLN A 40 9.48 10.81 2.09
CA GLN A 40 9.72 9.65 1.23
C GLN A 40 9.86 8.35 2.04
N VAL A 41 10.43 8.42 3.26
CA VAL A 41 10.51 7.26 4.16
C VAL A 41 9.12 6.80 4.57
N PHE A 42 8.24 7.73 5.01
CA PHE A 42 6.90 7.38 5.44
C PHE A 42 6.00 6.94 4.28
N SER A 43 6.12 7.60 3.13
CA SER A 43 5.44 7.22 1.91
C SER A 43 5.83 5.80 1.45
N GLY A 44 7.12 5.48 1.39
CA GLY A 44 7.60 4.14 1.00
C GLY A 44 7.28 3.06 2.04
N ALA A 45 7.30 3.41 3.34
CA ALA A 45 6.88 2.47 4.38
C ALA A 45 5.37 2.20 4.34
N PHE A 46 4.56 3.21 4.01
CA PHE A 46 3.13 3.02 3.79
C PHE A 46 2.85 2.17 2.55
N ASP A 47 3.63 2.33 1.50
CA ASP A 47 3.55 1.48 0.30
C ASP A 47 3.86 0.01 0.65
N THR A 48 4.89 -0.25 1.47
CA THR A 48 5.16 -1.59 2.02
C THR A 48 3.96 -2.15 2.78
N LEU A 49 3.34 -1.35 3.65
CA LEU A 49 2.12 -1.72 4.36
C LEU A 49 0.97 -2.03 3.40
N SER A 50 0.82 -1.20 2.37
CA SER A 50 -0.16 -1.33 1.31
C SER A 50 -0.04 -2.65 0.55
N HIS A 51 1.15 -3.02 0.10
CA HIS A 51 1.41 -4.31 -0.55
C HIS A 51 1.03 -5.50 0.33
N ALA A 52 1.39 -5.46 1.61
CA ALA A 52 1.01 -6.51 2.55
C ALA A 52 -0.50 -6.58 2.77
N MET A 53 -1.18 -5.41 2.87
CA MET A 53 -2.64 -5.34 3.03
C MET A 53 -3.38 -5.88 1.81
N GLU A 54 -3.03 -5.45 0.59
CA GLU A 54 -3.72 -5.91 -0.63
C GLU A 54 -3.44 -7.38 -0.95
N THR A 55 -2.30 -7.89 -0.53
CA THR A 55 -2.05 -9.35 -0.58
C THR A 55 -2.93 -10.08 0.44
N TYR A 56 -3.06 -9.57 1.66
CA TYR A 56 -3.82 -10.17 2.73
C TYR A 56 -5.34 -10.11 2.51
N PHE A 57 -5.87 -8.94 2.10
CA PHE A 57 -7.30 -8.73 1.88
C PHE A 57 -7.82 -9.29 0.55
N GLY A 58 -6.96 -9.81 -0.31
CA GLY A 58 -7.37 -10.52 -1.52
C GLY A 58 -8.31 -11.70 -1.21
N SER A 59 -9.04 -12.13 -2.23
CA SER A 59 -10.01 -13.22 -2.09
C SER A 59 -9.30 -14.51 -1.69
N SER A 60 -9.72 -15.08 -0.57
CA SER A 60 -9.32 -16.40 -0.16
C SER A 60 -10.19 -16.84 1.00
N ASP A 61 -10.69 -18.02 0.87
CA ASP A 61 -11.67 -18.59 1.80
C ASP A 61 -11.03 -19.20 3.05
N LYS A 62 -9.70 -19.35 3.08
CA LYS A 62 -9.00 -20.00 4.18
C LYS A 62 -7.71 -19.31 4.51
N ASP A 63 -7.48 -19.12 5.80
CA ASP A 63 -6.21 -18.67 6.33
C ASP A 63 -5.11 -19.70 6.03
N ASN A 64 -3.92 -19.19 5.72
CA ASN A 64 -2.72 -19.98 5.56
C ASN A 64 -1.51 -19.25 6.14
N VAL A 65 -0.32 -19.88 6.09
CA VAL A 65 0.90 -19.28 6.62
C VAL A 65 1.26 -17.94 5.96
N SER A 66 0.85 -17.71 4.71
CA SER A 66 1.08 -16.41 4.04
C SER A 66 0.27 -15.29 4.68
N ASP A 67 -0.93 -15.58 5.22
CA ASP A 67 -1.70 -14.61 6.00
C ASP A 67 -1.01 -14.25 7.31
N ASP A 68 -0.45 -15.25 8.02
CA ASP A 68 0.31 -15.02 9.24
C ASP A 68 1.53 -14.15 8.99
N LEU A 69 2.26 -14.42 7.90
CA LEU A 69 3.39 -13.62 7.47
C LEU A 69 2.96 -12.19 7.10
N ALA A 70 1.87 -12.03 6.35
CA ALA A 70 1.37 -10.71 5.95
C ALA A 70 0.97 -9.88 7.19
N ILE A 71 0.24 -10.47 8.14
CA ILE A 71 -0.12 -9.82 9.42
C ILE A 71 1.13 -9.43 10.21
N ALA A 72 2.15 -10.31 10.26
CA ALA A 72 3.40 -10.01 10.95
C ALA A 72 4.14 -8.83 10.31
N VAL A 73 4.22 -8.79 8.96
CA VAL A 73 4.82 -7.69 8.20
C VAL A 73 4.06 -6.40 8.46
N MET A 74 2.73 -6.40 8.38
CA MET A 74 1.90 -5.21 8.62
C MET A 74 2.12 -4.65 10.04
N ARG A 75 2.03 -5.51 11.06
CA ARG A 75 2.25 -5.11 12.46
C ARG A 75 3.67 -4.55 12.66
N ASN A 76 4.69 -5.24 12.15
CA ASN A 76 6.07 -4.80 12.29
C ASN A 76 6.32 -3.47 11.56
N THR A 77 5.70 -3.26 10.40
CA THR A 77 5.77 -2.00 9.65
C THR A 77 5.19 -0.84 10.47
N VAL A 78 3.98 -0.99 11.02
CA VAL A 78 3.35 0.04 11.86
C VAL A 78 4.20 0.37 13.09
N VAL A 79 4.74 -0.65 13.78
CA VAL A 79 5.61 -0.44 14.96
C VAL A 79 6.86 0.35 14.59
N ASN A 80 7.55 -0.01 13.50
CA ASN A 80 8.78 0.67 13.11
C ASN A 80 8.54 2.06 12.49
N MET A 81 7.41 2.27 11.80
CA MET A 81 7.01 3.63 11.40
C MET A 81 6.81 4.53 12.62
N ARG A 82 6.18 4.05 13.71
CA ARG A 82 6.05 4.80 14.97
C ARG A 82 7.40 5.09 15.64
N ARG A 83 8.35 4.13 15.60
CA ARG A 83 9.72 4.40 16.05
C ARG A 83 10.36 5.52 15.26
N LEU A 84 10.18 5.56 13.92
CA LEU A 84 10.70 6.63 13.07
C LEU A 84 10.00 7.97 13.26
N LEU A 85 8.77 8.00 13.77
CA LEU A 85 8.15 9.27 14.19
C LEU A 85 8.86 9.88 15.39
N ALA A 86 9.34 9.04 16.33
CA ALA A 86 10.09 9.48 17.49
C ALA A 86 11.55 9.83 17.15
N ASP A 87 12.22 8.99 16.35
CA ASP A 87 13.57 9.23 15.86
C ASP A 87 13.72 8.77 14.41
N ILE A 88 13.78 9.72 13.50
CA ILE A 88 13.91 9.45 12.05
C ILE A 88 15.22 8.76 11.68
N ASN A 89 16.23 8.81 12.55
CA ASN A 89 17.55 8.19 12.36
C ASN A 89 17.67 6.81 13.03
N ASP A 90 16.61 6.29 13.63
CA ASP A 90 16.60 4.94 14.20
C ASP A 90 16.93 3.88 13.13
N ILE A 91 18.22 3.48 13.11
CA ILE A 91 18.76 2.57 12.09
C ILE A 91 18.15 1.17 12.17
N GLU A 92 17.77 0.72 13.38
CA GLU A 92 17.13 -0.57 13.56
C GLU A 92 15.71 -0.55 12.99
N ALA A 93 14.95 0.53 13.21
CA ALA A 93 13.64 0.71 12.62
C ALA A 93 13.72 0.76 11.07
N ARG A 94 14.73 1.46 10.52
CA ARG A 94 14.97 1.49 9.07
C ARG A 94 15.33 0.12 8.51
N SER A 95 16.17 -0.64 9.22
CA SER A 95 16.52 -2.02 8.85
C SER A 95 15.29 -2.92 8.79
N ASN A 96 14.43 -2.85 9.81
CA ASN A 96 13.19 -3.60 9.83
C ASN A 96 12.25 -3.21 8.69
N LEU A 97 12.09 -1.91 8.40
CA LEU A 97 11.25 -1.47 7.29
C LEU A 97 11.80 -1.91 5.93
N MET A 98 13.11 -1.89 5.74
CA MET A 98 13.75 -2.39 4.52
C MET A 98 13.50 -3.90 4.34
N TRP A 99 13.60 -4.67 5.42
CA TRP A 99 13.30 -6.10 5.38
C TRP A 99 11.81 -6.36 5.13
N ASN A 100 10.92 -5.61 5.78
CA ASN A 100 9.48 -5.69 5.54
C ASN A 100 9.12 -5.39 4.08
N SER A 101 9.77 -4.38 3.47
CA SER A 101 9.58 -4.06 2.06
C SER A 101 10.00 -5.25 1.16
N ALA A 102 11.16 -5.85 1.43
CA ALA A 102 11.59 -7.03 0.69
C ALA A 102 10.59 -8.20 0.85
N MET A 103 10.06 -8.43 2.05
CA MET A 103 9.06 -9.48 2.30
C MET A 103 7.73 -9.20 1.61
N ALA A 104 7.26 -7.95 1.59
CA ALA A 104 6.01 -7.57 0.96
C ALA A 104 6.04 -7.73 -0.58
N GLU A 105 7.25 -7.58 -1.18
CA GLU A 105 7.41 -7.50 -2.64
C GLU A 105 7.99 -8.75 -3.29
N ASN A 106 8.73 -9.60 -2.57
CA ASN A 106 9.42 -10.75 -3.16
C ASN A 106 8.51 -11.93 -3.55
N GLY A 107 7.21 -11.80 -3.32
CA GLY A 107 6.20 -12.80 -3.67
C GLY A 107 5.91 -13.85 -2.60
N ILE A 108 6.66 -13.89 -1.49
CA ILE A 108 6.43 -14.88 -0.43
C ILE A 108 5.03 -14.78 0.19
N LEU A 109 4.53 -13.55 0.37
CA LEU A 109 3.18 -13.31 0.90
C LEU A 109 2.08 -13.74 -0.08
N LYS A 110 2.39 -13.89 -1.36
CA LYS A 110 1.45 -14.25 -2.43
C LYS A 110 1.29 -15.76 -2.60
N CYS A 111 2.11 -16.57 -1.89
CA CYS A 111 2.07 -18.02 -2.02
C CYS A 111 0.72 -18.58 -1.57
N GLY A 112 0.01 -19.27 -2.49
CA GLY A 112 -1.30 -19.85 -2.24
C GLY A 112 -2.42 -18.82 -2.06
N ARG A 113 -2.25 -17.58 -2.59
CA ARG A 113 -3.20 -16.47 -2.47
C ARG A 113 -3.62 -15.91 -3.82
N LEU A 114 -4.88 -15.48 -3.88
CA LEU A 114 -5.35 -14.54 -4.89
C LEU A 114 -5.29 -13.15 -4.28
N THR A 115 -4.52 -12.28 -4.90
CA THR A 115 -4.26 -10.92 -4.38
C THR A 115 -5.28 -9.94 -4.92
N ASP A 116 -5.52 -8.86 -4.20
CA ASP A 116 -6.40 -7.77 -4.62
C ASP A 116 -5.67 -6.80 -5.56
N PHE A 117 -4.88 -5.90 -5.02
CA PHE A 117 -4.17 -4.84 -5.75
C PHE A 117 -5.08 -3.85 -6.52
N GLN A 118 -6.36 -3.76 -6.20
CA GLN A 118 -7.26 -2.80 -6.84
C GLN A 118 -6.93 -1.35 -6.46
N ALA A 119 -6.59 -1.10 -5.20
CA ALA A 119 -6.18 0.25 -4.79
C ALA A 119 -4.90 0.70 -5.51
N HIS A 120 -3.95 -0.21 -5.73
CA HIS A 120 -2.77 0.06 -6.57
C HIS A 120 -3.15 0.37 -8.01
N GLN A 121 -4.10 -0.35 -8.62
CA GLN A 121 -4.51 -0.06 -10.00
C GLN A 121 -5.12 1.35 -10.12
N ILE A 122 -5.93 1.76 -9.15
CA ILE A 122 -6.51 3.12 -9.11
C ILE A 122 -5.40 4.16 -8.94
N GLU A 123 -4.48 3.91 -7.99
CA GLU A 123 -3.37 4.83 -7.71
C GLU A 123 -2.41 4.93 -8.90
N HIS A 124 -2.10 3.83 -9.58
CA HIS A 124 -1.25 3.84 -10.76
C HIS A 124 -1.78 4.77 -11.85
N GLN A 125 -3.09 4.77 -12.08
CA GLN A 125 -3.68 5.69 -13.03
C GLN A 125 -3.70 7.12 -12.49
N LEU A 126 -4.06 7.34 -11.23
CA LEU A 126 -3.98 8.66 -10.62
C LEU A 126 -2.57 9.23 -10.72
N GLY A 127 -1.55 8.45 -10.35
CA GLY A 127 -0.13 8.84 -10.44
C GLY A 127 0.33 9.10 -11.88
N ALA A 128 -0.11 8.28 -12.85
CA ALA A 128 0.21 8.47 -14.26
C ALA A 128 -0.34 9.80 -14.81
N TYR A 129 -1.52 10.23 -14.36
CA TYR A 129 -2.13 11.49 -14.78
C TYR A 129 -1.59 12.71 -14.01
N THR A 130 -1.25 12.55 -12.73
CA THR A 130 -1.00 13.68 -11.82
C THR A 130 0.43 13.81 -11.33
N ASP A 131 1.24 12.76 -11.50
CA ASP A 131 2.61 12.65 -10.97
C ASP A 131 2.66 12.78 -9.43
N CYS A 132 1.58 12.40 -8.73
CA CYS A 132 1.58 12.38 -7.27
C CYS A 132 2.54 11.31 -6.73
N ASN A 133 2.97 11.49 -5.48
CA ASN A 133 3.76 10.48 -4.79
C ASN A 133 2.92 9.21 -4.58
N HIS A 134 3.47 8.05 -4.96
CA HIS A 134 2.77 6.76 -4.98
C HIS A 134 2.20 6.37 -3.60
N GLY A 135 3.02 6.31 -2.57
CA GLY A 135 2.56 5.93 -1.24
C GLY A 135 1.60 6.95 -0.62
N GLU A 136 1.71 8.25 -0.97
CA GLU A 136 0.73 9.25 -0.58
C GLU A 136 -0.62 9.05 -1.30
N GLY A 137 -0.59 8.69 -2.57
CA GLY A 137 -1.78 8.32 -3.34
C GLY A 137 -2.50 7.12 -2.74
N LEU A 138 -1.74 6.07 -2.40
CA LEU A 138 -2.28 4.89 -1.71
C LEU A 138 -2.88 5.24 -0.34
N ALA A 139 -2.25 6.11 0.44
CA ALA A 139 -2.75 6.54 1.74
C ALA A 139 -4.12 7.24 1.66
N VAL A 140 -4.41 7.88 0.53
CA VAL A 140 -5.72 8.51 0.27
C VAL A 140 -6.75 7.50 -0.23
N ILE A 141 -6.36 6.60 -1.13
CA ILE A 141 -7.27 5.68 -1.84
C ILE A 141 -7.67 4.49 -0.96
N GLN A 142 -6.71 3.85 -0.30
CA GLN A 142 -6.96 2.58 0.39
C GLN A 142 -8.02 2.63 1.48
N PRO A 143 -8.07 3.62 2.39
CA PRO A 143 -9.12 3.63 3.40
C PRO A 143 -10.54 3.70 2.83
N VAL A 144 -10.71 4.42 1.71
CA VAL A 144 -11.99 4.53 1.01
C VAL A 144 -12.35 3.20 0.36
N TYR A 145 -11.42 2.62 -0.37
CA TYR A 145 -11.59 1.31 -1.01
C TYR A 145 -11.88 0.21 0.03
N TYR A 146 -11.15 0.18 1.15
CA TYR A 146 -11.36 -0.83 2.18
C TYR A 146 -12.71 -0.70 2.89
N ARG A 147 -13.25 0.51 3.05
CA ARG A 147 -14.63 0.67 3.53
C ARG A 147 -15.64 0.09 2.54
N HIS A 148 -15.37 0.18 1.25
CA HIS A 148 -16.23 -0.38 0.22
C HIS A 148 -16.29 -1.92 0.28
N ILE A 149 -15.15 -2.60 0.49
CA ILE A 149 -15.05 -4.07 0.52
C ILE A 149 -15.13 -4.68 1.93
N LEU A 150 -15.30 -3.88 2.98
CA LEU A 150 -15.22 -4.32 4.37
C LEU A 150 -16.16 -5.49 4.68
N ASN A 151 -17.37 -5.44 4.18
CA ASN A 151 -18.39 -6.46 4.43
C ASN A 151 -18.12 -7.77 3.67
N ASP A 152 -17.34 -7.72 2.60
CA ASP A 152 -17.04 -8.88 1.76
C ASP A 152 -15.88 -9.73 2.35
N THR A 153 -15.11 -9.16 3.29
CA THR A 153 -14.00 -9.86 3.95
C THR A 153 -13.81 -9.42 5.41
N GLN A 154 -14.93 -9.27 6.13
CA GLN A 154 -14.99 -8.74 7.49
C GLN A 154 -14.09 -9.46 8.49
N GLU A 155 -13.96 -10.79 8.39
CA GLU A 155 -13.12 -11.58 9.31
C GLU A 155 -11.64 -11.18 9.20
N LYS A 156 -11.14 -10.98 7.99
CA LYS A 156 -9.76 -10.54 7.77
C LYS A 156 -9.54 -9.12 8.29
N PHE A 157 -10.48 -8.21 8.07
CA PHE A 157 -10.40 -6.86 8.65
C PHE A 157 -10.44 -6.88 10.17
N THR A 158 -11.23 -7.76 10.78
CA THR A 158 -11.25 -7.93 12.23
C THR A 158 -9.93 -8.46 12.76
N ARG A 159 -9.34 -9.46 12.11
CA ARG A 159 -8.02 -9.98 12.49
C ARG A 159 -6.92 -8.91 12.33
N PHE A 160 -6.93 -8.17 11.24
CA PHE A 160 -6.04 -7.02 11.01
C PHE A 160 -6.19 -5.98 12.13
N ALA A 161 -7.43 -5.59 12.44
CA ALA A 161 -7.74 -4.64 13.52
C ALA A 161 -7.14 -5.08 14.86
N ASN A 162 -7.37 -6.33 15.23
CA ASN A 162 -6.88 -6.90 16.50
C ASN A 162 -5.36 -6.94 16.57
N VAL A 163 -4.71 -7.50 15.54
CA VAL A 163 -3.28 -7.81 15.61
C VAL A 163 -2.41 -6.58 15.32
N VAL A 164 -2.83 -5.72 14.39
CA VAL A 164 -2.02 -4.57 13.95
C VAL A 164 -2.26 -3.36 14.85
N PHE A 165 -3.51 -3.10 15.24
CA PHE A 165 -3.89 -1.90 15.99
C PHE A 165 -4.40 -2.15 17.40
N GLY A 166 -4.71 -3.40 17.77
CA GLY A 166 -5.30 -3.73 19.08
C GLY A 166 -6.79 -3.40 19.18
N GLU A 167 -7.47 -3.23 18.04
CA GLU A 167 -8.87 -2.88 17.95
C GLU A 167 -9.78 -4.11 17.93
N SER A 168 -11.01 -3.98 18.41
CA SER A 168 -11.90 -5.11 18.62
C SER A 168 -12.71 -5.57 17.42
N ASN A 169 -12.80 -4.75 16.38
CA ASN A 169 -13.62 -5.02 15.19
C ASN A 169 -13.08 -4.33 13.93
N ALA A 170 -13.57 -4.73 12.78
CA ALA A 170 -13.13 -4.28 11.46
C ALA A 170 -13.25 -2.74 11.26
N GLU A 171 -14.38 -2.14 11.66
CA GLU A 171 -14.60 -0.68 11.53
C GLU A 171 -13.63 0.13 12.40
N ALA A 172 -13.41 -0.32 13.65
CA ALA A 172 -12.42 0.30 14.51
C ALA A 172 -11.01 0.17 13.95
N GLY A 173 -10.68 -0.96 13.32
CA GLY A 173 -9.40 -1.17 12.63
C GLY A 173 -9.18 -0.23 11.46
N LEU A 174 -10.19 0.01 10.63
CA LEU A 174 -10.10 0.99 9.53
C LEU A 174 -9.98 2.42 10.07
N THR A 175 -10.70 2.74 11.12
CA THR A 175 -10.58 4.04 11.80
C THR A 175 -9.18 4.24 12.38
N ALA A 176 -8.59 3.18 12.96
CA ALA A 176 -7.22 3.20 13.46
C ALA A 176 -6.19 3.35 12.31
N LEU A 177 -6.40 2.71 11.16
CA LEU A 177 -5.56 2.89 9.97
C LEU A 177 -5.60 4.36 9.48
N GLU A 178 -6.78 4.97 9.39
CA GLU A 178 -6.92 6.39 9.03
C GLU A 178 -6.25 7.31 10.07
N GLY A 179 -6.34 6.96 11.36
CA GLY A 179 -5.63 7.63 12.44
C GLY A 179 -4.12 7.54 12.28
N PHE A 180 -3.62 6.35 11.95
CA PHE A 180 -2.21 6.09 11.72
C PHE A 180 -1.65 6.83 10.49
N ILE A 181 -2.41 6.91 9.39
CA ILE A 181 -2.04 7.72 8.23
C ILE A 181 -1.83 9.19 8.64
N ARG A 182 -2.75 9.75 9.44
CA ARG A 182 -2.62 11.12 9.98
C ARG A 182 -1.44 11.26 10.93
N GLU A 183 -1.21 10.28 11.82
CA GLU A 183 -0.08 10.21 12.75
C GLU A 183 1.25 10.30 11.99
N CYS A 184 1.35 9.63 10.85
CA CYS A 184 2.54 9.64 9.98
C CYS A 184 2.68 10.92 9.15
N GLY A 185 1.72 11.85 9.20
CA GLY A 185 1.73 13.07 8.40
C GLY A 185 1.46 12.85 6.91
N LEU A 186 0.90 11.69 6.55
CA LEU A 186 0.50 11.37 5.18
C LEU A 186 -0.87 12.02 4.85
N PRO A 187 -1.13 12.32 3.58
CA PRO A 187 -2.40 12.88 3.16
C PRO A 187 -3.56 11.89 3.37
N THR A 188 -4.73 12.43 3.67
CA THR A 188 -5.99 11.66 3.83
C THR A 188 -7.07 12.08 2.84
N LYS A 189 -6.75 13.05 1.96
CA LYS A 189 -7.67 13.57 0.94
C LYS A 189 -6.91 13.87 -0.34
N LEU A 190 -7.56 13.67 -1.47
CA LEU A 190 -7.01 14.01 -2.80
C LEU A 190 -6.49 15.45 -2.88
N SER A 191 -7.19 16.41 -2.23
CA SER A 191 -6.79 17.82 -2.22
C SER A 191 -5.50 18.13 -1.47
N GLN A 192 -4.94 17.18 -0.75
CA GLN A 192 -3.66 17.30 -0.02
C GLN A 192 -2.47 16.73 -0.83
N LEU A 193 -2.76 15.99 -1.90
CA LEU A 193 -1.72 15.45 -2.78
C LEU A 193 -1.02 16.59 -3.53
N LYS A 194 0.30 16.48 -3.63
CA LYS A 194 1.11 17.35 -4.48
C LYS A 194 1.09 16.78 -5.90
N THR A 195 0.51 17.52 -6.84
CA THR A 195 0.28 17.07 -8.20
C THR A 195 0.78 18.08 -9.21
N THR A 196 1.14 17.62 -10.41
CA THR A 196 1.58 18.48 -11.51
C THR A 196 0.40 19.10 -12.27
N VAL A 197 -0.80 18.54 -12.12
CA VAL A 197 -2.05 19.04 -12.72
C VAL A 197 -3.15 19.05 -11.65
N PRO A 198 -4.14 19.95 -11.73
CA PRO A 198 -5.27 19.97 -10.82
C PRO A 198 -6.10 18.69 -10.89
N ILE A 199 -6.51 18.15 -9.76
CA ILE A 199 -7.44 17.01 -9.70
C ILE A 199 -8.86 17.54 -9.86
N THR A 200 -9.43 17.34 -11.04
CA THR A 200 -10.81 17.73 -11.38
C THR A 200 -11.72 16.49 -11.46
N LYS A 201 -13.02 16.68 -11.52
CA LYS A 201 -13.98 15.58 -11.71
C LYS A 201 -13.77 14.87 -13.06
N GLU A 202 -13.44 15.64 -14.08
CA GLU A 202 -13.17 15.12 -15.43
C GLU A 202 -11.92 14.24 -15.42
N LEU A 203 -10.84 14.69 -14.77
CA LEU A 203 -9.61 13.90 -14.61
C LEU A 203 -9.88 12.62 -13.81
N LEU A 204 -10.63 12.70 -12.72
CA LEU A 204 -10.98 11.49 -11.93
C LEU A 204 -11.80 10.50 -12.74
N LYS A 205 -12.67 10.99 -13.64
CA LYS A 205 -13.38 10.11 -14.58
C LYS A 205 -12.43 9.42 -15.55
N GLU A 206 -11.46 10.14 -16.13
CA GLU A 206 -10.43 9.54 -16.98
C GLU A 206 -9.59 8.49 -16.24
N VAL A 207 -9.23 8.76 -14.99
CA VAL A 207 -8.54 7.80 -14.12
C VAL A 207 -9.38 6.55 -13.93
N ALA A 208 -10.65 6.68 -13.58
CA ALA A 208 -11.56 5.56 -13.39
C ALA A 208 -11.74 4.75 -14.68
N ASP A 209 -12.01 5.41 -15.81
CA ASP A 209 -12.22 4.77 -17.12
C ASP A 209 -10.97 4.01 -17.62
N SER A 210 -9.77 4.43 -17.22
CA SER A 210 -8.50 3.81 -17.60
C SER A 210 -7.96 2.80 -16.59
N THR A 211 -8.57 2.71 -15.39
CA THR A 211 -8.14 1.79 -14.33
C THR A 211 -8.46 0.34 -14.70
N ASN A 212 -7.46 -0.52 -14.53
CA ASN A 212 -7.66 -1.96 -14.69
C ASN A 212 -8.46 -2.53 -13.51
N ILE A 213 -9.56 -3.22 -13.78
CA ILE A 213 -10.39 -3.84 -12.75
C ILE A 213 -9.86 -5.23 -12.42
N ILE A 214 -9.50 -5.43 -11.16
CA ILE A 214 -9.03 -6.72 -10.62
C ILE A 214 -10.24 -7.59 -10.31
N LYS A 215 -10.28 -8.80 -10.88
CA LYS A 215 -11.40 -9.75 -10.74
C LYS A 215 -11.19 -10.77 -9.61
N THR A 216 -10.01 -10.77 -9.00
CA THR A 216 -9.62 -11.71 -7.94
C THR A 216 -9.72 -11.11 -6.54
N ASN A 217 -10.20 -9.87 -6.41
CA ASN A 217 -10.49 -9.22 -5.14
C ASN A 217 -11.79 -9.76 -4.50
N PRO A 218 -12.04 -9.48 -3.23
CA PRO A 218 -13.26 -9.93 -2.54
C PRO A 218 -14.54 -9.45 -3.22
N ARG A 219 -14.49 -8.26 -3.82
CA ARG A 219 -15.59 -7.66 -4.59
C ARG A 219 -15.00 -6.91 -5.79
N ALA A 220 -15.25 -7.42 -6.99
CA ALA A 220 -14.87 -6.71 -8.20
C ALA A 220 -15.67 -5.40 -8.33
N LEU A 221 -14.95 -4.29 -8.54
CA LEU A 221 -15.59 -3.00 -8.83
C LEU A 221 -16.19 -3.01 -10.23
N ASP A 222 -17.18 -2.16 -10.44
CA ASP A 222 -17.58 -1.75 -11.79
C ASP A 222 -17.08 -0.32 -12.08
N SER A 223 -17.23 0.12 -13.33
CA SER A 223 -16.72 1.44 -13.76
C SER A 223 -17.44 2.64 -13.12
N THR A 224 -18.49 2.41 -12.35
CA THR A 224 -19.29 3.47 -11.69
C THR A 224 -19.01 3.56 -10.19
N GLU A 225 -18.39 2.56 -9.61
CA GLU A 225 -17.96 2.48 -8.21
C GLU A 225 -16.57 3.07 -8.01
#